data_ee096b98304dc79c43e4bf1b2f03e06c
#
_entry.id   ee096b98304dc79c43e4bf1b2f03e06c
#
_cell.length_a   1.000
_cell.length_b   1.000
_cell.length_c   1.000
_cell.angle_alpha   90.00
_cell.angle_beta   90.00
_cell.angle_gamma   90.00
#
_symmetry.space_group_name_H-M   'P 1'
#
loop_
_entity.id
_entity.type
_entity.pdbx_description
1 polymer ?
#
loop_
_entity_poly.entity_id
_entity_poly.type
_entity_poly.pdbx_seq_one_letter_code
_entity_poly.pdbx_strand_id
1 'polypeptide(L)'
;MTATLVFHSGPDPFEPWRDALAPHLGEDVLIEKCDSVTDPEAVRFALVWMPPEGFFDRFPNLELVINLGAGVDRLVARKDLPDVPITRLSDPEMGRMMAGFVLFSVLRHAREIPHFQAAQTRREWSYRHPRAAQDITVAVLGLGELGAPAATEIARQGFDTHGWATRPRDLPGVTVHHTEAALPALSAKADIVVCMLPLTPGTRKRLDASFFDGLKPGAAFVNVSRGEVVDQEALVAALQSGQLSGATLDVFETEPLPTDSPLWDMPGVLITPHLASVALPKSAAPQIAANIRAVLAGRAVSNEVSRVRGY
;
A
#
# COMPACT_ATOMS: atom_id res chain seq x y z
N MET A 1 -11.44 33.64 13.73
CA MET A 1 -11.68 32.39 14.50
C MET A 1 -10.56 31.43 14.18
N THR A 2 -10.00 30.76 15.17
CA THR A 2 -8.98 29.74 14.98
C THR A 2 -9.61 28.54 14.28
N ALA A 3 -9.04 28.05 13.21
CA ALA A 3 -9.56 26.87 12.50
C ALA A 3 -9.19 25.60 13.25
N THR A 4 -10.03 24.57 13.17
CA THR A 4 -9.73 23.27 13.79
C THR A 4 -9.39 22.22 12.75
N LEU A 5 -8.31 21.46 12.99
CA LEU A 5 -7.97 20.20 12.32
C LEU A 5 -8.44 19.04 13.20
N VAL A 6 -9.43 18.30 12.72
CA VAL A 6 -9.86 17.08 13.40
C VAL A 6 -9.01 15.89 12.96
N PHE A 7 -8.54 15.09 13.92
CA PHE A 7 -7.80 13.87 13.70
C PHE A 7 -8.67 12.64 13.97
N HIS A 8 -8.63 11.67 13.03
CA HIS A 8 -9.20 10.34 13.23
C HIS A 8 -8.34 9.27 12.57
N SER A 9 -7.89 8.32 13.37
CA SER A 9 -7.29 7.06 12.91
C SER A 9 -7.54 6.00 13.97
N GLY A 10 -7.86 4.77 13.53
CA GLY A 10 -7.99 3.63 14.44
C GLY A 10 -6.64 3.13 14.97
N PRO A 11 -5.65 2.88 14.08
CA PRO A 11 -4.34 2.35 14.49
C PRO A 11 -3.37 3.42 15.02
N ASP A 12 -3.50 4.68 14.62
CA ASP A 12 -2.51 5.71 14.94
C ASP A 12 -2.85 6.43 16.24
N PRO A 13 -1.90 6.57 17.19
CA PRO A 13 -2.09 7.37 18.38
C PRO A 13 -2.13 8.87 18.03
N PHE A 14 -3.00 9.62 18.70
CA PHE A 14 -3.22 11.05 18.43
C PHE A 14 -2.01 11.93 18.80
N GLU A 15 -1.42 11.71 19.96
CA GLU A 15 -0.41 12.59 20.54
C GLU A 15 0.83 12.77 19.63
N PRO A 16 1.43 11.72 19.03
CA PRO A 16 2.54 11.88 18.12
C PRO A 16 2.20 12.73 16.88
N TRP A 17 0.96 12.65 16.37
CA TRP A 17 0.51 13.47 15.25
C TRP A 17 0.33 14.93 15.64
N ARG A 18 -0.33 15.18 16.78
CA ARG A 18 -0.47 16.53 17.34
C ARG A 18 0.90 17.17 17.55
N ASP A 19 1.82 16.47 18.22
CA ASP A 19 3.14 17.01 18.57
C ASP A 19 4.03 17.25 17.34
N ALA A 20 3.87 16.45 16.27
CA ALA A 20 4.56 16.68 15.02
C ALA A 20 3.96 17.83 14.21
N LEU A 21 2.65 18.03 14.24
CA LEU A 21 1.96 19.08 13.46
C LEU A 21 2.00 20.45 14.13
N ALA A 22 1.93 20.52 15.46
CA ALA A 22 1.86 21.78 16.20
C ALA A 22 2.98 22.78 15.86
N PRO A 23 4.26 22.39 15.72
CA PRO A 23 5.32 23.32 15.32
C PRO A 23 5.14 23.93 13.92
N HIS A 24 4.43 23.22 13.04
CA HIS A 24 4.18 23.65 11.68
C HIS A 24 2.90 24.47 11.52
N LEU A 25 1.91 24.31 12.38
CA LEU A 25 0.62 24.99 12.29
C LEU A 25 0.52 26.21 13.21
N GLY A 26 1.29 26.23 14.30
CA GLY A 26 1.28 27.32 15.28
C GLY A 26 -0.07 27.46 16.00
N GLU A 27 -0.43 28.69 16.36
CA GLU A 27 -1.71 29.03 17.03
C GLU A 27 -2.88 29.24 16.05
N ASP A 28 -2.61 29.19 14.74
CA ASP A 28 -3.63 29.42 13.71
C ASP A 28 -4.60 28.26 13.55
N VAL A 29 -4.17 27.04 13.94
CA VAL A 29 -4.96 25.82 13.79
C VAL A 29 -4.90 25.00 15.08
N LEU A 30 -6.06 24.83 15.69
CA LEU A 30 -6.24 23.89 16.81
C LEU A 30 -6.26 22.46 16.29
N ILE A 31 -5.56 21.54 16.94
CA ILE A 31 -5.53 20.12 16.55
C ILE A 31 -6.28 19.32 17.62
N GLU A 32 -7.38 18.70 17.23
CA GLU A 32 -8.26 17.96 18.14
C GLU A 32 -8.48 16.51 17.69
N LYS A 33 -8.56 15.61 18.65
CA LYS A 33 -9.07 14.25 18.40
C LYS A 33 -10.57 14.31 18.15
N CYS A 34 -11.06 13.50 17.22
CA CYS A 34 -12.47 13.48 16.80
C CYS A 34 -13.48 13.43 17.97
N ASP A 35 -13.16 12.65 19.01
CA ASP A 35 -14.05 12.48 20.17
C ASP A 35 -14.01 13.67 21.15
N SER A 36 -13.06 14.58 20.99
CA SER A 36 -12.85 15.74 21.87
C SER A 36 -13.35 17.05 21.26
N VAL A 37 -13.80 17.03 20.00
CA VAL A 37 -14.29 18.23 19.29
C VAL A 37 -15.55 18.77 19.99
N THR A 38 -15.47 20.00 20.50
CA THR A 38 -16.57 20.70 21.19
C THR A 38 -17.32 21.67 20.28
N ASP A 39 -16.66 22.17 19.23
CA ASP A 39 -17.25 23.07 18.23
C ASP A 39 -17.09 22.48 16.82
N PRO A 40 -18.06 21.71 16.33
CA PRO A 40 -18.02 21.13 14.98
C PRO A 40 -17.97 22.15 13.86
N GLU A 41 -18.49 23.39 14.07
CA GLU A 41 -18.51 24.44 13.05
C GLU A 41 -17.13 25.09 12.87
N ALA A 42 -16.25 25.01 13.87
CA ALA A 42 -14.86 25.47 13.74
C ALA A 42 -13.96 24.50 12.96
N VAL A 43 -14.42 23.26 12.71
CA VAL A 43 -13.62 22.24 12.01
C VAL A 43 -13.59 22.52 10.51
N ARG A 44 -12.42 22.94 10.01
CA ARG A 44 -12.17 23.22 8.59
C ARG A 44 -11.32 22.15 7.91
N PHE A 45 -10.58 21.36 8.67
CA PHE A 45 -9.65 20.36 8.15
C PHE A 45 -9.88 19.01 8.81
N ALA A 46 -9.79 17.94 8.03
CA ALA A 46 -9.85 16.58 8.55
C ALA A 46 -8.61 15.78 8.12
N LEU A 47 -7.89 15.23 9.10
CA LEU A 47 -6.77 14.30 8.89
C LEU A 47 -7.23 12.92 9.31
N VAL A 48 -7.40 12.01 8.33
CA VAL A 48 -8.17 10.79 8.57
C VAL A 48 -7.52 9.53 7.99
N TRP A 49 -7.67 8.42 8.72
CA TRP A 49 -7.50 7.08 8.21
C TRP A 49 -8.72 6.24 8.54
N MET A 50 -9.42 5.77 7.50
CA MET A 50 -10.60 4.92 7.57
C MET A 50 -11.65 5.41 8.61
N PRO A 51 -12.14 6.66 8.51
CA PRO A 51 -13.11 7.18 9.43
C PRO A 51 -14.45 6.41 9.31
N PRO A 52 -15.25 6.30 10.39
CA PRO A 52 -16.53 5.61 10.37
C PRO A 52 -17.54 6.29 9.43
N GLU A 53 -18.59 5.58 9.05
CA GLU A 53 -19.70 6.15 8.25
C GLU A 53 -20.35 7.32 8.98
N GLY A 54 -20.76 8.38 8.26
CA GLY A 54 -21.30 9.61 8.84
C GLY A 54 -20.27 10.51 9.53
N PHE A 55 -18.97 10.19 9.42
CA PHE A 55 -17.93 11.01 10.06
C PHE A 55 -17.94 12.45 9.57
N PHE A 56 -18.02 12.63 8.25
CA PHE A 56 -17.96 13.96 7.63
C PHE A 56 -19.21 14.80 7.81
N ASP A 57 -20.38 14.15 8.00
CA ASP A 57 -21.65 14.84 8.26
C ASP A 57 -21.64 15.66 9.56
N ARG A 58 -20.69 15.36 10.46
CA ARG A 58 -20.51 16.08 11.72
C ARG A 58 -19.87 17.45 11.55
N PHE A 59 -19.20 17.72 10.43
CA PHE A 59 -18.34 18.88 10.23
C PHE A 59 -18.76 19.67 8.97
N PRO A 60 -19.75 20.58 9.09
CA PRO A 60 -20.37 21.23 7.93
C PRO A 60 -19.42 22.20 7.18
N ASN A 61 -18.37 22.69 7.84
CA ASN A 61 -17.49 23.72 7.30
C ASN A 61 -16.11 23.16 6.85
N LEU A 62 -16.03 21.86 6.53
CA LEU A 62 -14.80 21.28 6.00
C LEU A 62 -14.38 21.95 4.68
N GLU A 63 -13.09 22.24 4.57
CA GLU A 63 -12.46 22.84 3.39
C GLU A 63 -11.35 21.94 2.82
N LEU A 64 -10.87 20.96 3.58
CA LEU A 64 -9.84 20.01 3.14
C LEU A 64 -9.97 18.70 3.90
N VAL A 65 -9.91 17.60 3.16
CA VAL A 65 -9.75 16.24 3.72
C VAL A 65 -8.36 15.72 3.36
N ILE A 66 -7.61 15.28 4.35
CA ILE A 66 -6.25 14.76 4.21
C ILE A 66 -6.27 13.29 4.59
N ASN A 67 -5.97 12.42 3.64
CA ASN A 67 -5.84 10.99 3.91
C ASN A 67 -4.47 10.65 4.51
N LEU A 68 -4.44 9.91 5.61
CA LEU A 68 -3.23 9.47 6.31
C LEU A 68 -2.47 8.33 5.60
N GLY A 69 -2.55 8.27 4.28
CA GLY A 69 -1.87 7.25 3.49
C GLY A 69 -1.77 7.63 2.02
N ALA A 70 -1.06 6.82 1.25
CA ALA A 70 -0.92 6.99 -0.20
C ALA A 70 -2.15 6.48 -0.97
N GLY A 71 -2.79 5.41 -0.51
CA GLY A 71 -3.98 4.84 -1.13
C GLY A 71 -5.26 5.50 -0.61
N VAL A 72 -6.14 5.90 -1.53
CA VAL A 72 -7.34 6.71 -1.22
C VAL A 72 -8.64 6.05 -1.66
N ASP A 73 -8.57 4.86 -2.21
CA ASP A 73 -9.69 4.10 -2.79
C ASP A 73 -10.89 4.01 -1.85
N ARG A 74 -10.68 3.65 -0.58
CA ARG A 74 -11.74 3.55 0.43
C ARG A 74 -12.33 4.92 0.81
N LEU A 75 -11.52 5.98 0.78
CA LEU A 75 -11.97 7.33 1.10
C LEU A 75 -12.84 7.90 -0.04
N VAL A 76 -12.38 7.80 -1.30
CA VAL A 76 -13.12 8.36 -2.44
C VAL A 76 -14.40 7.59 -2.79
N ALA A 77 -14.53 6.35 -2.34
CA ALA A 77 -15.75 5.55 -2.52
C ALA A 77 -16.89 5.93 -1.56
N ARG A 78 -16.64 6.81 -0.58
CA ARG A 78 -17.63 7.18 0.43
C ARG A 78 -18.71 8.11 -0.12
N LYS A 79 -19.94 7.92 0.39
CA LYS A 79 -21.10 8.75 0.01
C LYS A 79 -21.21 10.04 0.84
N ASP A 80 -20.67 10.03 2.08
CA ASP A 80 -20.65 11.16 3.01
C ASP A 80 -19.44 12.08 2.84
N LEU A 81 -18.61 11.85 1.80
CA LEU A 81 -17.42 12.66 1.53
C LEU A 81 -17.81 14.04 1.00
N PRO A 82 -17.44 15.16 1.67
CA PRO A 82 -17.82 16.51 1.26
C PRO A 82 -17.17 16.88 -0.09
N ASP A 83 -17.77 17.83 -0.79
CA ASP A 83 -17.24 18.35 -2.08
C ASP A 83 -16.15 19.40 -1.83
N VAL A 84 -15.03 18.94 -1.29
CA VAL A 84 -13.83 19.73 -1.00
C VAL A 84 -12.60 19.02 -1.54
N PRO A 85 -11.44 19.70 -1.69
CA PRO A 85 -10.19 19.05 -2.04
C PRO A 85 -9.87 17.89 -1.09
N ILE A 86 -9.41 16.79 -1.67
CA ILE A 86 -8.89 15.64 -0.94
C ILE A 86 -7.42 15.50 -1.28
N THR A 87 -6.56 15.37 -0.28
CA THR A 87 -5.14 15.13 -0.51
C THR A 87 -4.71 13.80 0.08
N ARG A 88 -3.66 13.22 -0.51
CA ARG A 88 -3.00 12.02 -0.01
C ARG A 88 -1.57 12.32 0.39
N LEU A 89 -1.00 11.46 1.19
CA LEU A 89 0.42 11.56 1.50
C LEU A 89 1.28 11.04 0.34
N SER A 90 2.34 11.80 0.05
CA SER A 90 3.42 11.48 -0.87
C SER A 90 4.73 11.71 -0.12
N ASP A 91 4.97 10.87 0.88
CA ASP A 91 6.11 10.98 1.78
C ASP A 91 7.24 10.05 1.31
N PRO A 92 8.44 10.56 1.02
CA PRO A 92 9.59 9.73 0.66
C PRO A 92 9.92 8.64 1.67
N GLU A 93 9.61 8.85 2.97
CA GLU A 93 9.82 7.82 4.00
C GLU A 93 8.89 6.62 3.81
N MET A 94 7.63 6.87 3.44
CA MET A 94 6.71 5.79 3.06
C MET A 94 7.25 4.97 1.88
N GLY A 95 7.85 5.65 0.89
CA GLY A 95 8.51 4.99 -0.23
C GLY A 95 9.68 4.09 0.20
N ARG A 96 10.51 4.56 1.14
CA ARG A 96 11.63 3.78 1.70
C ARG A 96 11.15 2.58 2.50
N MET A 97 10.13 2.75 3.35
CA MET A 97 9.53 1.66 4.13
C MET A 97 8.96 0.58 3.21
N MET A 98 8.17 0.99 2.20
CA MET A 98 7.61 0.06 1.22
C MET A 98 8.71 -0.69 0.46
N ALA A 99 9.73 0.02 -0.03
CA ALA A 99 10.85 -0.60 -0.74
C ALA A 99 11.59 -1.63 0.15
N GLY A 100 11.80 -1.31 1.43
CA GLY A 100 12.40 -2.22 2.41
C GLY A 100 11.55 -3.47 2.65
N PHE A 101 10.24 -3.31 2.83
CA PHE A 101 9.34 -4.45 3.05
C PHE A 101 9.22 -5.34 1.80
N VAL A 102 9.12 -4.74 0.61
CA VAL A 102 9.09 -5.48 -0.65
C VAL A 102 10.40 -6.21 -0.88
N LEU A 103 11.54 -5.57 -0.65
CA LEU A 103 12.84 -6.23 -0.75
C LEU A 103 12.98 -7.39 0.23
N PHE A 104 12.56 -7.23 1.49
CA PHE A 104 12.48 -8.33 2.46
C PHE A 104 11.64 -9.50 1.92
N SER A 105 10.46 -9.20 1.36
CA SER A 105 9.56 -10.20 0.80
C SER A 105 10.20 -10.94 -0.39
N VAL A 106 10.85 -10.23 -1.29
CA VAL A 106 11.60 -10.82 -2.41
C VAL A 106 12.74 -11.70 -1.91
N LEU A 107 13.55 -11.21 -0.98
CA LEU A 107 14.67 -11.98 -0.41
C LEU A 107 14.18 -13.22 0.35
N ARG A 108 13.06 -13.13 1.07
CA ARG A 108 12.44 -14.27 1.76
C ARG A 108 12.17 -15.42 0.78
N HIS A 109 11.61 -15.13 -0.38
CA HIS A 109 11.30 -16.14 -1.39
C HIS A 109 12.55 -16.56 -2.20
N ALA A 110 13.36 -15.59 -2.64
CA ALA A 110 14.58 -15.86 -3.40
C ALA A 110 15.60 -16.73 -2.63
N ARG A 111 15.63 -16.61 -1.31
CA ARG A 111 16.50 -17.39 -0.41
C ARG A 111 15.79 -18.61 0.18
N GLU A 112 14.61 -18.95 -0.29
CA GLU A 112 13.82 -20.12 0.16
C GLU A 112 13.62 -20.20 1.69
N ILE A 113 13.50 -19.05 2.36
CA ILE A 113 13.32 -18.96 3.81
C ILE A 113 12.12 -19.81 4.30
N PRO A 114 10.96 -19.88 3.60
CA PRO A 114 9.84 -20.75 4.00
C PRO A 114 10.24 -22.22 4.11
N HIS A 115 11.08 -22.72 3.19
CA HIS A 115 11.59 -24.08 3.27
C HIS A 115 12.43 -24.31 4.52
N PHE A 116 13.34 -23.37 4.85
CA PHE A 116 14.18 -23.52 6.04
C PHE A 116 13.38 -23.36 7.33
N GLN A 117 12.35 -22.53 7.38
CA GLN A 117 11.42 -22.46 8.51
C GLN A 117 10.70 -23.80 8.74
N ALA A 118 10.19 -24.42 7.67
CA ALA A 118 9.58 -25.75 7.76
C ALA A 118 10.59 -26.84 8.17
N ALA A 119 11.80 -26.82 7.63
CA ALA A 119 12.87 -27.74 8.03
C ALA A 119 13.25 -27.56 9.52
N GLN A 120 13.34 -26.31 10.00
CA GLN A 120 13.60 -26.01 11.41
C GLN A 120 12.53 -26.60 12.33
N THR A 121 11.24 -26.50 11.95
CA THR A 121 10.14 -27.10 12.73
C THR A 121 10.27 -28.63 12.83
N ARG A 122 10.78 -29.28 11.78
CA ARG A 122 11.06 -30.73 11.74
C ARG A 122 12.43 -31.12 12.31
N ARG A 123 13.24 -30.13 12.74
CA ARG A 123 14.63 -30.32 13.22
C ARG A 123 15.54 -30.96 12.14
N GLU A 124 15.33 -30.60 10.88
CA GLU A 124 16.08 -31.09 9.74
C GLU A 124 17.15 -30.07 9.33
N TRP A 125 18.42 -30.53 9.23
CA TRP A 125 19.49 -29.74 8.62
C TRP A 125 19.42 -29.90 7.10
N SER A 126 18.50 -29.10 6.48
CA SER A 126 18.21 -29.19 5.04
C SER A 126 19.03 -28.15 4.29
N TYR A 127 20.00 -28.61 3.48
CA TYR A 127 20.80 -27.72 2.65
C TYR A 127 20.18 -27.57 1.26
N ARG A 128 20.06 -26.33 0.81
CA ARG A 128 19.74 -25.98 -0.59
C ARG A 128 20.74 -24.97 -1.11
N HIS A 129 21.25 -25.20 -2.32
CA HIS A 129 22.18 -24.27 -2.95
C HIS A 129 21.42 -23.01 -3.39
N PRO A 130 21.83 -21.80 -2.99
CA PRO A 130 21.16 -20.57 -3.38
C PRO A 130 21.35 -20.29 -4.88
N ARG A 131 20.33 -19.73 -5.51
CA ARG A 131 20.43 -19.17 -6.86
C ARG A 131 21.09 -17.80 -6.81
N ALA A 132 21.83 -17.41 -7.86
CA ALA A 132 22.32 -16.06 -8.00
C ALA A 132 21.13 -15.10 -8.25
N ALA A 133 21.23 -13.86 -7.75
CA ALA A 133 20.13 -12.90 -7.88
C ALA A 133 19.77 -12.64 -9.37
N GLN A 134 20.75 -12.55 -10.24
CA GLN A 134 20.58 -12.33 -11.68
C GLN A 134 19.84 -13.49 -12.41
N ASP A 135 19.74 -14.65 -11.79
CA ASP A 135 19.03 -15.82 -12.32
C ASP A 135 17.58 -15.91 -11.78
N ILE A 136 17.16 -14.90 -11.02
CA ILE A 136 15.83 -14.80 -10.43
C ILE A 136 15.12 -13.60 -11.03
N THR A 137 14.06 -13.86 -11.78
CA THR A 137 13.23 -12.82 -12.39
C THR A 137 12.17 -12.35 -11.40
N VAL A 138 12.13 -11.04 -11.13
CA VAL A 138 11.13 -10.39 -10.27
C VAL A 138 10.26 -9.46 -11.11
N ALA A 139 8.94 -9.67 -11.09
CA ALA A 139 7.98 -8.81 -11.76
C ALA A 139 7.25 -7.92 -10.74
N VAL A 140 7.35 -6.60 -10.88
CA VAL A 140 6.64 -5.62 -10.05
C VAL A 140 5.46 -5.04 -10.87
N LEU A 141 4.23 -5.37 -10.46
CA LEU A 141 3.01 -4.92 -11.10
C LEU A 141 2.53 -3.61 -10.46
N GLY A 142 2.70 -2.50 -11.15
CA GLY A 142 2.39 -1.17 -10.62
C GLY A 142 3.65 -0.40 -10.24
N LEU A 143 4.09 0.48 -11.13
CA LEU A 143 5.26 1.36 -10.92
C LEU A 143 4.83 2.78 -10.54
N GLY A 144 3.89 2.89 -9.61
CA GLY A 144 3.45 4.17 -9.04
C GLY A 144 4.49 4.77 -8.10
N GLU A 145 4.04 5.63 -7.20
CA GLU A 145 4.86 6.37 -6.25
C GLU A 145 5.64 5.45 -5.29
N LEU A 146 5.03 4.34 -4.87
CA LEU A 146 5.65 3.35 -3.99
C LEU A 146 6.30 2.20 -4.78
N GLY A 147 5.75 1.82 -5.93
CA GLY A 147 6.24 0.69 -6.71
C GLY A 147 7.53 0.97 -7.47
N ALA A 148 7.73 2.19 -7.97
CA ALA A 148 8.95 2.54 -8.67
C ALA A 148 10.20 2.51 -7.76
N PRO A 149 10.18 3.08 -6.53
CA PRO A 149 11.27 2.89 -5.57
C PRO A 149 11.52 1.43 -5.21
N ALA A 150 10.46 0.64 -5.00
CA ALA A 150 10.58 -0.78 -4.67
C ALA A 150 11.24 -1.57 -5.82
N ALA A 151 10.81 -1.38 -7.06
CA ALA A 151 11.41 -2.03 -8.23
C ALA A 151 12.89 -1.65 -8.40
N THR A 152 13.22 -0.37 -8.22
CA THR A 152 14.61 0.12 -8.30
C THR A 152 15.49 -0.51 -7.21
N GLU A 153 14.96 -0.65 -5.99
CA GLU A 153 15.72 -1.26 -4.89
C GLU A 153 15.96 -2.75 -5.12
N ILE A 154 14.98 -3.49 -5.66
CA ILE A 154 15.16 -4.89 -6.07
C ILE A 154 16.26 -5.01 -7.14
N ALA A 155 16.22 -4.15 -8.16
CA ALA A 155 17.23 -4.13 -9.21
C ALA A 155 18.65 -3.85 -8.69
N ARG A 156 18.78 -2.98 -7.68
CA ARG A 156 20.07 -2.70 -7.01
C ARG A 156 20.68 -3.92 -6.33
N GLN A 157 19.88 -4.90 -5.94
CA GLN A 157 20.37 -6.17 -5.39
C GLN A 157 20.80 -7.17 -6.47
N GLY A 158 20.71 -6.79 -7.74
CA GLY A 158 21.16 -7.59 -8.88
C GLY A 158 20.12 -8.59 -9.41
N PHE A 159 18.86 -8.53 -8.98
CA PHE A 159 17.78 -9.33 -9.56
C PHE A 159 17.47 -8.91 -10.99
N ASP A 160 17.08 -9.87 -11.84
CA ASP A 160 16.47 -9.59 -13.15
C ASP A 160 15.09 -8.98 -12.93
N THR A 161 15.05 -7.64 -12.90
CA THR A 161 13.87 -6.90 -12.43
C THR A 161 13.08 -6.32 -13.59
N HIS A 162 11.82 -6.69 -13.66
CA HIS A 162 10.85 -6.18 -14.62
C HIS A 162 9.73 -5.45 -13.89
N GLY A 163 9.22 -4.40 -14.51
CA GLY A 163 8.07 -3.67 -13.99
C GLY A 163 6.98 -3.54 -15.04
N TRP A 164 5.70 -3.56 -14.60
CA TRP A 164 4.57 -3.27 -15.45
C TRP A 164 3.82 -2.03 -14.99
N ALA A 165 3.54 -1.12 -15.92
CA ALA A 165 2.80 0.12 -15.66
C ALA A 165 1.94 0.49 -16.86
N THR A 166 0.90 1.32 -16.67
CA THR A 166 0.02 1.78 -17.76
C THR A 166 0.66 2.84 -18.67
N ARG A 167 1.83 3.38 -18.28
CA ARG A 167 2.56 4.39 -19.05
C ARG A 167 4.04 4.04 -19.09
N PRO A 168 4.76 4.43 -20.18
CA PRO A 168 6.21 4.30 -20.23
C PRO A 168 6.88 4.99 -19.04
N ARG A 169 7.91 4.37 -18.50
CA ARG A 169 8.79 4.92 -17.47
C ARG A 169 10.21 4.48 -17.75
N ASP A 170 11.15 5.28 -17.30
CA ASP A 170 12.55 4.92 -17.24
C ASP A 170 12.97 4.79 -15.77
N LEU A 171 13.39 3.60 -15.38
CA LEU A 171 13.80 3.29 -14.00
C LEU A 171 15.14 2.56 -14.02
N PRO A 172 16.13 3.01 -13.24
CA PRO A 172 17.46 2.41 -13.24
C PRO A 172 17.44 0.91 -12.95
N GLY A 173 17.97 0.10 -13.86
CA GLY A 173 18.09 -1.34 -13.72
C GLY A 173 16.77 -2.13 -13.83
N VAL A 174 15.66 -1.50 -14.21
CA VAL A 174 14.35 -2.13 -14.36
C VAL A 174 13.93 -2.13 -15.81
N THR A 175 13.59 -3.31 -16.36
CA THR A 175 12.98 -3.44 -17.69
C THR A 175 11.47 -3.12 -17.57
N VAL A 176 11.02 -2.00 -18.12
CA VAL A 176 9.63 -1.55 -17.98
C VAL A 176 8.76 -1.97 -19.16
N HIS A 177 7.63 -2.60 -18.84
CA HIS A 177 6.57 -2.98 -19.77
C HIS A 177 5.34 -2.10 -19.53
N HIS A 178 4.67 -1.65 -20.63
CA HIS A 178 3.54 -0.72 -20.51
C HIS A 178 2.33 -1.08 -21.38
N THR A 179 2.32 -2.28 -21.96
CA THR A 179 1.17 -2.77 -22.74
C THR A 179 0.44 -3.89 -21.99
N GLU A 180 -0.87 -3.98 -22.16
CA GLU A 180 -1.66 -5.07 -21.60
C GLU A 180 -1.18 -6.44 -22.10
N ALA A 181 -0.81 -6.54 -23.37
CA ALA A 181 -0.31 -7.77 -23.98
C ALA A 181 1.03 -8.25 -23.39
N ALA A 182 1.80 -7.38 -22.76
CA ALA A 182 3.08 -7.76 -22.14
C ALA A 182 2.91 -8.44 -20.76
N LEU A 183 1.78 -8.20 -20.08
CA LEU A 183 1.58 -8.69 -18.71
C LEU A 183 1.59 -10.23 -18.62
N PRO A 184 0.88 -11.01 -19.44
CA PRO A 184 0.92 -12.47 -19.38
C PRO A 184 2.33 -13.03 -19.61
N ALA A 185 3.03 -12.51 -20.63
CA ALA A 185 4.38 -12.97 -20.96
C ALA A 185 5.41 -12.65 -19.86
N LEU A 186 5.28 -11.50 -19.19
CA LEU A 186 6.07 -11.13 -18.05
C LEU A 186 5.79 -12.05 -16.86
N SER A 187 4.51 -12.25 -16.54
CA SER A 187 4.07 -13.07 -15.41
C SER A 187 4.52 -14.53 -15.54
N ALA A 188 4.44 -15.09 -16.76
CA ALA A 188 4.88 -16.47 -17.04
C ALA A 188 6.38 -16.72 -16.86
N LYS A 189 7.21 -15.67 -16.85
CA LYS A 189 8.66 -15.79 -16.66
C LYS A 189 9.09 -15.52 -15.21
N ALA A 190 8.28 -14.82 -14.45
CA ALA A 190 8.66 -14.34 -13.13
C ALA A 190 8.77 -15.48 -12.11
N ASP A 191 9.87 -15.53 -11.39
CA ASP A 191 10.04 -16.36 -10.20
C ASP A 191 9.29 -15.77 -9.00
N ILE A 192 9.19 -14.44 -8.96
CA ILE A 192 8.49 -13.70 -7.89
C ILE A 192 7.67 -12.59 -8.52
N VAL A 193 6.38 -12.52 -8.18
CA VAL A 193 5.49 -11.44 -8.62
C VAL A 193 5.10 -10.59 -7.43
N VAL A 194 5.30 -9.28 -7.54
CA VAL A 194 4.96 -8.27 -6.52
C VAL A 194 3.81 -7.42 -7.04
N CYS A 195 2.65 -7.50 -6.40
CA CYS A 195 1.49 -6.68 -6.69
C CYS A 195 1.55 -5.36 -5.93
N MET A 196 1.58 -4.25 -6.69
CA MET A 196 1.53 -2.87 -6.21
C MET A 196 0.53 -2.02 -7.04
N LEU A 197 -0.45 -2.68 -7.65
CA LEU A 197 -1.50 -2.03 -8.44
C LEU A 197 -2.44 -1.25 -7.53
N PRO A 198 -2.91 -0.05 -7.91
CA PRO A 198 -3.97 0.62 -7.19
C PRO A 198 -5.29 -0.14 -7.35
N LEU A 199 -6.18 -0.05 -6.35
CA LEU A 199 -7.54 -0.55 -6.50
C LEU A 199 -8.38 0.45 -7.31
N THR A 200 -8.87 -0.01 -8.44
CA THR A 200 -9.78 0.72 -9.34
C THR A 200 -10.82 -0.26 -9.89
N PRO A 201 -11.89 0.21 -10.54
CA PRO A 201 -12.81 -0.71 -11.23
C PRO A 201 -12.12 -1.64 -12.23
N GLY A 202 -11.05 -1.18 -12.89
CA GLY A 202 -10.30 -1.97 -13.88
C GLY A 202 -9.24 -2.92 -13.28
N THR A 203 -8.93 -2.79 -12.00
CA THR A 203 -7.94 -3.66 -11.32
C THR A 203 -8.55 -4.55 -10.25
N ARG A 204 -9.82 -4.36 -9.90
CA ARG A 204 -10.55 -5.23 -8.98
C ARG A 204 -10.60 -6.65 -9.52
N LYS A 205 -10.16 -7.62 -8.71
CA LYS A 205 -10.04 -9.05 -9.07
C LYS A 205 -9.31 -9.32 -10.39
N ARG A 206 -8.39 -8.41 -10.74
CA ARG A 206 -7.59 -8.55 -11.96
C ARG A 206 -6.62 -9.74 -11.90
N LEU A 207 -6.12 -10.04 -10.71
CA LEU A 207 -5.27 -11.19 -10.46
C LEU A 207 -6.15 -12.37 -10.03
N ASP A 208 -6.77 -12.97 -11.03
CA ASP A 208 -7.75 -14.07 -10.91
C ASP A 208 -7.10 -15.45 -11.15
N ALA A 209 -7.92 -16.49 -11.27
CA ALA A 209 -7.45 -17.85 -11.53
C ALA A 209 -6.62 -17.95 -12.81
N SER A 210 -7.05 -17.28 -13.89
CA SER A 210 -6.32 -17.27 -15.17
C SER A 210 -4.94 -16.63 -15.03
N PHE A 211 -4.84 -15.57 -14.21
CA PHE A 211 -3.56 -14.95 -13.91
C PHE A 211 -2.63 -15.93 -13.16
N PHE A 212 -3.11 -16.58 -12.10
CA PHE A 212 -2.29 -17.52 -11.30
C PHE A 212 -1.90 -18.76 -12.10
N ASP A 213 -2.80 -19.29 -12.91
CA ASP A 213 -2.51 -20.44 -13.80
C ASP A 213 -1.46 -20.10 -14.86
N GLY A 214 -1.40 -18.84 -15.29
CA GLY A 214 -0.42 -18.33 -16.24
C GLY A 214 0.96 -18.03 -15.64
N LEU A 215 1.14 -18.12 -14.34
CA LEU A 215 2.45 -17.91 -13.69
C LEU A 215 3.39 -19.09 -13.92
N LYS A 216 4.68 -18.83 -13.77
CA LYS A 216 5.68 -19.90 -13.71
C LYS A 216 5.37 -20.85 -12.56
N PRO A 217 5.28 -22.20 -12.80
CA PRO A 217 5.06 -23.17 -11.72
C PRO A 217 6.07 -23.01 -10.58
N GLY A 218 5.58 -22.90 -9.36
CA GLY A 218 6.42 -22.67 -8.18
C GLY A 218 6.83 -21.20 -7.98
N ALA A 219 6.26 -20.26 -8.72
CA ALA A 219 6.46 -18.84 -8.46
C ALA A 219 6.00 -18.44 -7.05
N ALA A 220 6.57 -17.37 -6.52
CA ALA A 220 6.10 -16.77 -5.27
C ALA A 220 5.29 -15.49 -5.56
N PHE A 221 4.34 -15.18 -4.68
CA PHE A 221 3.48 -14.02 -4.82
C PHE A 221 3.59 -13.08 -3.62
N VAL A 222 3.68 -11.77 -3.88
CA VAL A 222 3.72 -10.73 -2.84
C VAL A 222 2.61 -9.74 -3.12
N ASN A 223 1.72 -9.49 -2.15
CA ASN A 223 0.70 -8.46 -2.26
C ASN A 223 0.86 -7.42 -1.15
N VAL A 224 1.24 -6.21 -1.55
CA VAL A 224 1.37 -5.02 -0.69
C VAL A 224 0.54 -3.85 -1.25
N SER A 225 -0.47 -4.17 -2.06
CA SER A 225 -1.33 -3.18 -2.71
C SER A 225 -2.69 -3.06 -2.02
N ARG A 226 -3.70 -3.78 -2.52
CA ARG A 226 -5.03 -3.97 -1.93
C ARG A 226 -5.46 -5.43 -2.10
N GLY A 227 -6.15 -5.97 -1.12
CA GLY A 227 -6.66 -7.34 -1.19
C GLY A 227 -7.58 -7.57 -2.36
N GLU A 228 -8.48 -6.62 -2.62
CA GLU A 228 -9.49 -6.72 -3.69
C GLU A 228 -8.95 -6.64 -5.13
N VAL A 229 -7.65 -6.37 -5.32
CA VAL A 229 -6.98 -6.49 -6.62
C VAL A 229 -6.80 -7.96 -7.00
N VAL A 230 -6.74 -8.82 -6.00
CA VAL A 230 -6.57 -10.27 -6.10
C VAL A 230 -7.93 -10.94 -5.90
N ASP A 231 -8.21 -11.98 -6.66
CA ASP A 231 -9.24 -12.95 -6.29
C ASP A 231 -8.66 -13.88 -5.23
N GLN A 232 -9.06 -13.69 -3.97
CA GLN A 232 -8.46 -14.40 -2.84
C GLN A 232 -8.73 -15.91 -2.88
N GLU A 233 -9.87 -16.35 -3.44
CA GLU A 233 -10.18 -17.76 -3.62
C GLU A 233 -9.23 -18.39 -4.65
N ALA A 234 -8.96 -17.70 -5.75
CA ALA A 234 -8.00 -18.13 -6.77
C ALA A 234 -6.56 -18.20 -6.22
N LEU A 235 -6.16 -17.24 -5.40
CA LEU A 235 -4.86 -17.26 -4.70
C LEU A 235 -4.74 -18.48 -3.78
N VAL A 236 -5.78 -18.76 -2.98
CA VAL A 236 -5.84 -19.93 -2.10
C VAL A 236 -5.71 -21.23 -2.90
N ALA A 237 -6.45 -21.36 -4.01
CA ALA A 237 -6.37 -22.53 -4.88
C ALA A 237 -4.97 -22.70 -5.50
N ALA A 238 -4.33 -21.62 -5.94
CA ALA A 238 -2.98 -21.66 -6.49
C ALA A 238 -1.91 -22.06 -5.45
N LEU A 239 -2.08 -21.67 -4.20
CA LEU A 239 -1.21 -22.10 -3.09
C LEU A 239 -1.44 -23.58 -2.75
N GLN A 240 -2.70 -24.04 -2.70
CA GLN A 240 -3.05 -25.42 -2.39
C GLN A 240 -2.58 -26.41 -3.46
N SER A 241 -2.67 -26.02 -4.72
CA SER A 241 -2.20 -26.86 -5.85
C SER A 241 -0.68 -26.92 -5.98
N GLY A 242 0.06 -26.02 -5.32
CA GLY A 242 1.49 -25.85 -5.50
C GLY A 242 1.88 -25.07 -6.76
N GLN A 243 0.92 -24.48 -7.47
CA GLN A 243 1.19 -23.52 -8.55
C GLN A 243 2.00 -22.34 -8.03
N LEU A 244 1.70 -21.89 -6.81
CA LEU A 244 2.54 -20.96 -6.04
C LEU A 244 3.32 -21.72 -4.96
N SER A 245 4.61 -21.43 -4.82
CA SER A 245 5.47 -21.99 -3.75
C SER A 245 5.24 -21.32 -2.39
N GLY A 246 4.59 -20.16 -2.37
CA GLY A 246 4.29 -19.38 -1.17
C GLY A 246 3.91 -17.94 -1.49
N ALA A 247 3.51 -17.22 -0.45
CA ALA A 247 3.14 -15.82 -0.58
C ALA A 247 3.59 -14.97 0.62
N THR A 248 3.71 -13.65 0.39
CA THR A 248 3.77 -12.63 1.45
C THR A 248 2.61 -11.67 1.23
N LEU A 249 1.69 -11.63 2.17
CA LEU A 249 0.42 -10.90 2.05
C LEU A 249 0.31 -9.88 3.18
N ASP A 250 0.31 -8.61 2.81
CA ASP A 250 0.13 -7.49 3.76
C ASP A 250 -1.32 -6.97 3.75
N VAL A 251 -2.10 -7.36 2.73
CA VAL A 251 -3.47 -6.89 2.49
C VAL A 251 -4.40 -8.02 2.06
N PHE A 252 -5.70 -7.89 2.39
CA PHE A 252 -6.72 -8.93 2.19
C PHE A 252 -8.03 -8.33 1.68
N GLU A 253 -8.89 -9.15 1.03
CA GLU A 253 -10.23 -8.71 0.60
C GLU A 253 -11.07 -8.21 1.78
N THR A 254 -10.93 -8.87 2.93
CA THR A 254 -11.55 -8.46 4.20
C THR A 254 -10.46 -8.24 5.24
N GLU A 255 -10.43 -7.04 5.81
CA GLU A 255 -9.50 -6.65 6.88
C GLU A 255 -10.27 -6.17 8.12
N PRO A 256 -9.96 -6.70 9.31
CA PRO A 256 -8.95 -7.74 9.62
C PRO A 256 -9.26 -9.07 8.94
N LEU A 257 -8.20 -9.85 8.59
CA LEU A 257 -8.37 -11.17 8.00
C LEU A 257 -9.19 -12.06 8.95
N PRO A 258 -10.30 -12.66 8.48
CA PRO A 258 -11.12 -13.56 9.29
C PRO A 258 -10.32 -14.70 9.92
N THR A 259 -10.64 -15.06 11.15
CA THR A 259 -9.91 -16.08 11.92
C THR A 259 -10.05 -17.50 11.34
N ASP A 260 -11.06 -17.74 10.52
CA ASP A 260 -11.33 -18.99 9.80
C ASP A 260 -10.72 -19.02 8.39
N SER A 261 -9.98 -17.99 7.99
CA SER A 261 -9.33 -17.95 6.69
C SER A 261 -8.26 -19.06 6.58
N PRO A 262 -8.28 -19.86 5.49
CA PRO A 262 -7.29 -20.91 5.29
C PRO A 262 -5.85 -20.37 5.13
N LEU A 263 -5.69 -19.08 4.83
CA LEU A 263 -4.38 -18.46 4.66
C LEU A 263 -3.51 -18.51 5.93
N TRP A 264 -4.15 -18.56 7.13
CA TRP A 264 -3.42 -18.62 8.40
C TRP A 264 -2.55 -19.87 8.54
N ASP A 265 -3.03 -21.01 8.02
CA ASP A 265 -2.39 -22.29 8.19
C ASP A 265 -1.60 -22.76 6.94
N MET A 266 -1.57 -21.91 5.88
CA MET A 266 -0.89 -22.29 4.63
C MET A 266 0.63 -22.25 4.76
N PRO A 267 1.33 -23.38 4.47
CA PRO A 267 2.78 -23.39 4.43
C PRO A 267 3.33 -22.38 3.42
N GLY A 268 4.39 -21.68 3.81
CA GLY A 268 5.04 -20.70 2.92
C GLY A 268 4.37 -19.33 2.85
N VAL A 269 3.18 -19.18 3.43
CA VAL A 269 2.49 -17.87 3.54
C VAL A 269 3.03 -17.08 4.73
N LEU A 270 3.30 -15.79 4.51
CA LEU A 270 3.55 -14.80 5.55
C LEU A 270 2.43 -13.77 5.51
N ILE A 271 1.80 -13.55 6.65
CA ILE A 271 0.72 -12.58 6.84
C ILE A 271 1.25 -11.42 7.67
N THR A 272 1.00 -10.19 7.22
CA THR A 272 1.23 -8.98 7.99
C THR A 272 -0.02 -8.08 7.95
N PRO A 273 -0.30 -7.29 9.02
CA PRO A 273 -1.58 -6.60 9.16
C PRO A 273 -1.53 -5.18 8.53
N HIS A 274 -1.36 -5.08 7.21
CA HIS A 274 -1.38 -3.84 6.42
C HIS A 274 -0.38 -2.79 6.93
N LEU A 275 0.88 -3.22 7.09
CA LEU A 275 1.96 -2.41 7.68
C LEU A 275 3.19 -2.24 6.77
N ALA A 276 3.15 -2.72 5.52
CA ALA A 276 4.30 -2.62 4.59
C ALA A 276 4.81 -1.18 4.43
N SER A 277 3.92 -0.21 4.57
CA SER A 277 4.27 1.21 4.62
C SER A 277 3.20 1.98 5.38
N VAL A 278 3.61 2.72 6.39
CA VAL A 278 2.75 3.59 7.20
C VAL A 278 3.28 5.02 7.18
N ALA A 279 2.38 5.98 7.35
CA ALA A 279 2.77 7.37 7.51
C ALA A 279 3.42 7.60 8.88
N LEU A 280 4.56 8.28 8.89
CA LEU A 280 5.22 8.67 10.13
C LEU A 280 4.94 10.14 10.44
N PRO A 281 4.48 10.49 11.66
CA PRO A 281 4.10 11.87 11.99
C PRO A 281 5.16 12.92 11.62
N LYS A 282 6.42 12.68 11.98
CA LYS A 282 7.51 13.65 11.76
C LYS A 282 7.80 13.91 10.28
N SER A 283 7.72 12.88 9.40
CA SER A 283 8.01 13.04 7.98
C SER A 283 6.81 13.58 7.20
N ALA A 284 5.58 13.22 7.62
CA ALA A 284 4.35 13.63 6.95
C ALA A 284 3.87 15.04 7.36
N ALA A 285 4.14 15.48 8.60
CA ALA A 285 3.66 16.75 9.12
C ALA A 285 3.97 17.97 8.24
N PRO A 286 5.17 18.14 7.64
CA PRO A 286 5.45 19.26 6.75
C PRO A 286 4.52 19.34 5.55
N GLN A 287 4.22 18.21 4.89
CA GLN A 287 3.30 18.15 3.74
C GLN A 287 1.86 18.48 4.15
N ILE A 288 1.40 17.89 5.26
CA ILE A 288 0.05 18.14 5.82
C ILE A 288 -0.11 19.62 6.11
N ALA A 289 0.82 20.21 6.86
CA ALA A 289 0.79 21.62 7.23
C ALA A 289 0.88 22.55 6.01
N ALA A 290 1.67 22.20 4.99
CA ALA A 290 1.76 22.96 3.74
C ALA A 290 0.40 23.03 3.03
N ASN A 291 -0.35 21.92 2.96
CA ASN A 291 -1.67 21.87 2.35
C ASN A 291 -2.70 22.68 3.16
N ILE A 292 -2.69 22.56 4.49
CA ILE A 292 -3.57 23.38 5.36
C ILE A 292 -3.29 24.87 5.15
N ARG A 293 -2.02 25.28 5.16
CA ARG A 293 -1.63 26.68 4.91
C ARG A 293 -1.98 27.14 3.50
N ALA A 294 -1.95 26.27 2.50
CA ALA A 294 -2.37 26.59 1.14
C ALA A 294 -3.85 26.94 1.12
N VAL A 295 -4.71 26.14 1.76
CA VAL A 295 -6.15 26.42 1.88
C VAL A 295 -6.41 27.73 2.63
N LEU A 296 -5.77 27.94 3.78
CA LEU A 296 -5.90 29.18 4.55
C LEU A 296 -5.52 30.42 3.74
N ALA A 297 -4.60 30.30 2.79
CA ALA A 297 -4.15 31.38 1.90
C ALA A 297 -4.91 31.41 0.56
N GLY A 298 -5.98 30.63 0.38
CA GLY A 298 -6.74 30.57 -0.87
C GLY A 298 -5.94 30.01 -2.07
N ARG A 299 -4.93 29.16 -1.82
CA ARG A 299 -4.06 28.56 -2.84
C ARG A 299 -4.40 27.10 -3.05
N ALA A 300 -4.05 26.57 -4.23
CA ALA A 300 -4.19 25.15 -4.54
C ALA A 300 -3.32 24.27 -3.62
N VAL A 301 -3.84 23.10 -3.27
CA VAL A 301 -3.15 22.08 -2.50
C VAL A 301 -2.26 21.21 -3.39
N SER A 302 -1.26 20.55 -2.80
CA SER A 302 -0.43 19.56 -3.48
C SER A 302 -0.99 18.13 -3.25
N ASN A 303 -0.69 17.22 -4.17
CA ASN A 303 -1.12 15.80 -4.10
C ASN A 303 -2.65 15.64 -3.98
N GLU A 304 -3.39 16.52 -4.66
CA GLU A 304 -4.82 16.42 -4.75
C GLU A 304 -5.25 15.14 -5.49
N VAL A 305 -6.24 14.49 -4.94
CA VAL A 305 -6.78 13.23 -5.45
C VAL A 305 -7.82 13.50 -6.52
N SER A 306 -7.68 12.87 -7.67
CA SER A 306 -8.71 12.89 -8.71
C SER A 306 -9.85 11.92 -8.35
N ARG A 307 -11.02 12.43 -7.96
CA ARG A 307 -12.21 11.60 -7.68
C ARG A 307 -12.61 10.72 -8.87
N VAL A 308 -12.42 11.23 -10.09
CA VAL A 308 -12.77 10.50 -11.34
C VAL A 308 -11.83 9.33 -11.58
N ARG A 309 -10.55 9.49 -11.29
CA ARG A 309 -9.54 8.44 -11.48
C ARG A 309 -9.43 7.51 -10.28
N GLY A 310 -9.88 7.91 -9.10
CA GLY A 310 -9.81 7.14 -7.85
C GLY A 310 -8.41 7.13 -7.21
N TYR A 311 -7.49 7.98 -7.68
CA TYR A 311 -6.11 8.08 -7.16
C TYR A 311 -5.47 9.42 -7.51
#